data_c7d4892b43a05186a868b769bad0cf0c
#
_entry.id   c7d4892b43a05186a868b769bad0cf0c
#
_cell.length_a   1.000
_cell.length_b   1.000
_cell.length_c   1.000
_cell.angle_alpha   90.00
_cell.angle_beta   90.00
_cell.angle_gamma   90.00
#
_symmetry.space_group_name_H-M   'P 1'
#
loop_
_entity.id
_entity.type
_entity.pdbx_description
1 polymer ?
#
loop_
_entity_poly.entity_id
_entity_poly.type
_entity_poly.pdbx_seq_one_letter_code
_entity_poly.pdbx_strand_id
1 'polypeptide(L)'
;MDATSKNVSYMYKKFPYPFPNSKTKNVNELLNLFKIFSLENKFNFDNKNVLDAGTGTGHRIVNVALNYKKTHFLGLDFSKKSIQFAQKLAKKNQAVNIKFHVANLLKKIDSKQKFDVVLSMGVLHHLSNPDKGLKNILSVLEKNGILFLYLYGKLGAHQRMRKKKIISLLLKNKTNYEEGIKLVKEMKFDTFEYGWDIDYKNELEKNSVIVDAYLHTNEKLYGFDDIDTLMQKSGLFGYAIFGITTKTQGLLFTTKINSKGKLKIPYSDINKFLSSKRALKYFNSLDIKNKCKIIELFYEPNGYTVIGLTKKMYDSMGTNNRIRQNFVKC
;
A
#
# COMPACT_ATOMS: atom_id res chain seq x y z
N MET A 1 -18.52 -6.44 15.11
CA MET A 1 -17.07 -6.29 14.86
C MET A 1 -16.41 -7.44 15.59
N ASP A 2 -15.57 -8.23 14.91
CA ASP A 2 -14.82 -9.32 15.52
C ASP A 2 -13.73 -8.78 16.47
N ALA A 3 -13.16 -9.66 17.33
CA ALA A 3 -12.19 -9.27 18.34
C ALA A 3 -10.94 -8.61 17.73
N THR A 4 -10.44 -9.12 16.62
CA THR A 4 -9.28 -8.56 15.88
C THR A 4 -9.55 -7.13 15.44
N SER A 5 -10.69 -6.91 14.79
CA SER A 5 -11.10 -5.57 14.34
C SER A 5 -11.30 -4.59 15.51
N LYS A 6 -11.80 -5.06 16.67
CA LYS A 6 -11.90 -4.23 17.88
C LYS A 6 -10.52 -3.80 18.38
N ASN A 7 -9.56 -4.72 18.45
CA ASN A 7 -8.19 -4.45 18.90
C ASN A 7 -7.47 -3.47 17.96
N VAL A 8 -7.57 -3.66 16.65
CA VAL A 8 -7.00 -2.73 15.66
C VAL A 8 -7.65 -1.35 15.78
N SER A 9 -8.99 -1.28 15.98
CA SER A 9 -9.70 -0.03 16.20
C SER A 9 -9.22 0.71 17.45
N TYR A 10 -9.07 0.00 18.55
CA TYR A 10 -8.56 0.56 19.81
C TYR A 10 -7.14 1.11 19.63
N MET A 11 -6.27 0.36 18.94
CA MET A 11 -4.89 0.75 18.66
C MET A 11 -4.84 2.08 17.90
N TYR A 12 -5.51 2.19 16.75
CA TYR A 12 -5.49 3.43 15.95
C TYR A 12 -6.25 4.61 16.60
N LYS A 13 -7.19 4.34 17.51
CA LYS A 13 -7.79 5.39 18.33
C LYS A 13 -6.76 6.03 19.28
N LYS A 14 -5.87 5.21 19.87
CA LYS A 14 -4.82 5.67 20.80
C LYS A 14 -3.58 6.18 20.05
N PHE A 15 -3.18 5.50 18.99
CA PHE A 15 -1.99 5.76 18.17
C PHE A 15 -2.37 5.89 16.70
N PRO A 16 -2.91 7.05 16.28
CA PRO A 16 -3.31 7.26 14.88
C PRO A 16 -2.09 7.20 13.96
N TYR A 17 -2.24 6.51 12.82
CA TYR A 17 -1.18 6.38 11.83
C TYR A 17 -1.73 6.65 10.41
N PRO A 18 -0.99 7.41 9.54
CA PRO A 18 0.15 8.27 9.91
C PRO A 18 -0.20 9.30 10.98
N PHE A 19 0.80 9.77 11.74
CA PHE A 19 0.54 10.75 12.81
C PHE A 19 -0.02 12.06 12.22
N PRO A 20 -1.06 12.68 12.81
CA PRO A 20 -1.81 13.77 12.18
C PRO A 20 -1.02 15.04 11.81
N ASN A 21 0.10 15.28 12.47
CA ASN A 21 0.98 16.44 12.23
C ASN A 21 2.31 16.03 11.60
N SER A 22 2.40 14.82 11.09
CA SER A 22 3.62 14.31 10.44
C SER A 22 4.00 15.18 9.24
N LYS A 23 5.27 15.59 9.18
CA LYS A 23 5.89 16.26 8.02
C LYS A 23 6.52 15.24 7.08
N THR A 24 6.06 14.00 7.09
CA THR A 24 6.72 12.90 6.37
C THR A 24 6.79 13.12 4.87
N LYS A 25 7.94 12.82 4.26
CA LYS A 25 8.14 12.84 2.79
C LYS A 25 7.28 11.80 2.07
N ASN A 26 6.78 10.79 2.77
CA ASN A 26 5.89 9.74 2.26
C ASN A 26 4.55 10.27 1.73
N VAL A 27 4.21 11.53 2.02
CA VAL A 27 3.03 12.21 1.45
C VAL A 27 3.03 12.19 -0.09
N ASN A 28 4.22 12.14 -0.71
CA ASN A 28 4.36 12.17 -2.17
C ASN A 28 4.33 10.79 -2.84
N GLU A 29 4.41 9.68 -2.11
CA GLU A 29 4.48 8.34 -2.71
C GLU A 29 3.24 8.04 -3.56
N LEU A 30 2.05 8.27 -3.02
CA LEU A 30 0.80 8.05 -3.76
C LEU A 30 0.67 9.00 -4.95
N LEU A 31 1.06 10.27 -4.78
CA LEU A 31 1.08 11.24 -5.88
C LEU A 31 2.05 10.81 -6.99
N ASN A 32 3.23 10.32 -6.65
CA ASN A 32 4.20 9.80 -7.61
C ASN A 32 3.65 8.57 -8.33
N LEU A 33 2.98 7.67 -7.61
CA LEU A 33 2.32 6.51 -8.19
C LEU A 33 1.29 6.92 -9.25
N PHE A 34 0.43 7.91 -8.97
CA PHE A 34 -0.53 8.46 -9.92
C PHE A 34 0.15 9.07 -11.15
N LYS A 35 1.19 9.90 -10.94
CA LYS A 35 1.96 10.51 -12.02
C LYS A 35 2.62 9.47 -12.93
N ILE A 36 3.27 8.47 -12.35
CA ILE A 36 3.95 7.41 -13.09
C ILE A 36 2.93 6.58 -13.87
N PHE A 37 1.83 6.18 -13.21
CA PHE A 37 0.76 5.44 -13.87
C PHE A 37 0.16 6.22 -15.05
N SER A 38 -0.13 7.51 -14.85
CA SER A 38 -0.65 8.39 -15.89
C SER A 38 0.28 8.50 -17.09
N LEU A 39 1.58 8.71 -16.83
CA LEU A 39 2.60 8.84 -17.89
C LEU A 39 2.78 7.56 -18.69
N GLU A 40 2.88 6.42 -18.02
CA GLU A 40 3.11 5.12 -18.67
C GLU A 40 1.92 4.61 -19.47
N ASN A 41 0.73 4.87 -18.97
CA ASN A 41 -0.50 4.30 -19.50
C ASN A 41 -1.33 5.31 -20.29
N LYS A 42 -0.85 6.56 -20.42
CA LYS A 42 -1.62 7.68 -20.98
C LYS A 42 -3.01 7.80 -20.34
N PHE A 43 -3.08 7.47 -19.06
CA PHE A 43 -4.32 7.47 -18.31
C PHE A 43 -4.62 8.86 -17.74
N ASN A 44 -5.78 9.41 -18.07
CA ASN A 44 -6.24 10.68 -17.54
C ASN A 44 -7.16 10.46 -16.34
N PHE A 45 -6.79 11.05 -15.20
CA PHE A 45 -7.59 11.02 -13.99
C PHE A 45 -8.67 12.11 -13.95
N ASP A 46 -8.69 13.09 -14.86
CA ASP A 46 -9.71 14.14 -14.89
C ASP A 46 -11.12 13.55 -14.98
N ASN A 47 -12.03 14.08 -14.18
CA ASN A 47 -13.42 13.65 -14.06
C ASN A 47 -13.62 12.17 -13.64
N LYS A 48 -12.59 11.56 -13.05
CA LYS A 48 -12.67 10.21 -12.50
C LYS A 48 -13.11 10.23 -11.05
N ASN A 49 -13.79 9.16 -10.63
CA ASN A 49 -14.14 8.90 -9.26
C ASN A 49 -13.11 7.94 -8.64
N VAL A 50 -12.49 8.34 -7.56
CA VAL A 50 -11.44 7.60 -6.87
C VAL A 50 -11.85 7.30 -5.44
N LEU A 51 -11.84 6.02 -5.05
CA LEU A 51 -12.04 5.57 -3.69
C LEU A 51 -10.71 5.24 -3.03
N ASP A 52 -10.44 5.81 -1.87
CA ASP A 52 -9.33 5.42 -0.98
C ASP A 52 -9.88 4.64 0.21
N ALA A 53 -9.78 3.31 0.13
CA ALA A 53 -10.29 2.38 1.10
C ALA A 53 -9.26 2.10 2.20
N GLY A 54 -9.43 2.76 3.36
CA GLY A 54 -8.49 2.81 4.47
C GLY A 54 -7.61 4.07 4.42
N THR A 55 -8.25 5.21 4.25
CA THR A 55 -7.58 6.50 4.04
C THR A 55 -6.76 7.00 5.23
N GLY A 56 -6.97 6.43 6.43
CA GLY A 56 -6.32 6.87 7.66
C GLY A 56 -6.57 8.36 7.93
N THR A 57 -5.51 9.09 8.29
CA THR A 57 -5.56 10.54 8.55
C THR A 57 -5.53 11.42 7.28
N GLY A 58 -5.64 10.80 6.09
CA GLY A 58 -5.83 11.49 4.82
C GLY A 58 -4.58 12.11 4.17
N HIS A 59 -3.40 12.02 4.79
CA HIS A 59 -2.19 12.71 4.31
C HIS A 59 -1.83 12.40 2.86
N ARG A 60 -1.91 11.12 2.45
CA ARG A 60 -1.56 10.71 1.08
C ARG A 60 -2.58 11.20 0.08
N ILE A 61 -3.87 10.97 0.35
CA ILE A 61 -4.93 11.23 -0.62
C ILE A 61 -5.26 12.72 -0.75
N VAL A 62 -5.15 13.51 0.33
CA VAL A 62 -5.32 14.98 0.27
C VAL A 62 -4.27 15.60 -0.65
N ASN A 63 -3.01 15.16 -0.57
CA ASN A 63 -1.96 15.64 -1.48
C ASN A 63 -2.26 15.27 -2.94
N VAL A 64 -2.80 14.09 -3.21
CA VAL A 64 -3.25 13.71 -4.57
C VAL A 64 -4.40 14.61 -5.01
N ALA A 65 -5.40 14.83 -4.17
CA ALA A 65 -6.56 15.66 -4.48
C ALA A 65 -6.18 17.10 -4.85
N LEU A 66 -5.20 17.69 -4.17
CA LEU A 66 -4.67 19.02 -4.47
C LEU A 66 -4.01 19.10 -5.86
N ASN A 67 -3.43 17.99 -6.35
CA ASN A 67 -2.75 17.94 -7.65
C ASN A 67 -3.69 17.53 -8.80
N TYR A 68 -4.80 16.84 -8.50
CA TYR A 68 -5.80 16.36 -9.49
C TYR A 68 -7.16 17.01 -9.21
N LYS A 69 -7.25 18.32 -9.42
CA LYS A 69 -8.41 19.16 -9.01
C LYS A 69 -9.73 18.78 -9.68
N LYS A 70 -9.68 18.17 -10.87
CA LYS A 70 -10.88 17.71 -11.62
C LYS A 70 -11.28 16.28 -11.28
N THR A 71 -10.54 15.57 -10.43
CA THR A 71 -10.83 14.22 -9.98
C THR A 71 -11.64 14.28 -8.69
N HIS A 72 -12.62 13.39 -8.50
CA HIS A 72 -13.45 13.30 -7.31
C HIS A 72 -12.96 12.18 -6.40
N PHE A 73 -12.67 12.50 -5.14
CA PHE A 73 -12.13 11.55 -4.18
C PHE A 73 -13.11 11.27 -3.04
N LEU A 74 -13.17 10.00 -2.64
CA LEU A 74 -13.82 9.54 -1.41
C LEU A 74 -12.82 8.76 -0.58
N GLY A 75 -12.54 9.20 0.63
CA GLY A 75 -11.74 8.47 1.62
C GLY A 75 -12.65 7.74 2.61
N LEU A 76 -12.42 6.44 2.80
CA LEU A 76 -13.11 5.62 3.80
C LEU A 76 -12.10 5.13 4.84
N ASP A 77 -12.49 5.21 6.12
CA ASP A 77 -11.74 4.59 7.22
C ASP A 77 -12.70 4.18 8.34
N PHE A 78 -12.39 3.14 9.09
CA PHE A 78 -13.23 2.72 10.21
C PHE A 78 -13.04 3.54 11.48
N SER A 79 -11.92 4.28 11.59
CA SER A 79 -11.60 5.17 12.71
C SER A 79 -12.24 6.54 12.52
N LYS A 80 -13.29 6.83 13.32
CA LYS A 80 -13.92 8.16 13.35
C LYS A 80 -12.90 9.27 13.62
N LYS A 81 -11.89 9.00 14.48
CA LYS A 81 -10.82 9.95 14.82
C LYS A 81 -9.94 10.24 13.60
N SER A 82 -9.55 9.21 12.84
CA SER A 82 -8.77 9.37 11.61
C SER A 82 -9.54 10.18 10.56
N ILE A 83 -10.83 9.90 10.37
CA ILE A 83 -11.69 10.68 9.46
C ILE A 83 -11.78 12.15 9.88
N GLN A 84 -11.90 12.44 11.17
CA GLN A 84 -11.91 13.83 11.66
C GLN A 84 -10.59 14.55 11.35
N PHE A 85 -9.44 13.86 11.47
CA PHE A 85 -8.16 14.43 11.08
C PHE A 85 -8.07 14.65 9.57
N ALA A 86 -8.51 13.69 8.76
CA ALA A 86 -8.52 13.81 7.30
C ALA A 86 -9.39 14.98 6.82
N GLN A 87 -10.58 15.16 7.41
CA GLN A 87 -11.46 16.29 7.12
C GLN A 87 -10.83 17.65 7.49
N LYS A 88 -10.19 17.75 8.69
CA LYS A 88 -9.46 18.96 9.10
C LYS A 88 -8.29 19.25 8.16
N LEU A 89 -7.54 18.22 7.75
CA LEU A 89 -6.42 18.34 6.82
C LEU A 89 -6.87 18.86 5.45
N ALA A 90 -7.94 18.28 4.89
CA ALA A 90 -8.51 18.72 3.62
C ALA A 90 -9.00 20.17 3.69
N LYS A 91 -9.73 20.54 4.75
CA LYS A 91 -10.18 21.93 4.96
C LYS A 91 -9.01 22.90 5.06
N LYS A 92 -7.98 22.60 5.86
CA LYS A 92 -6.78 23.42 6.03
C LYS A 92 -6.07 23.69 4.70
N ASN A 93 -6.05 22.70 3.80
CA ASN A 93 -5.37 22.79 2.51
C ASN A 93 -6.32 23.15 1.36
N GLN A 94 -7.58 23.50 1.63
CA GLN A 94 -8.59 23.87 0.61
C GLN A 94 -8.81 22.79 -0.47
N ALA A 95 -8.68 21.53 -0.09
CA ALA A 95 -8.98 20.40 -0.98
C ALA A 95 -10.51 20.18 -1.02
N VAL A 96 -11.18 20.75 -2.02
CA VAL A 96 -12.66 20.76 -2.14
C VAL A 96 -13.23 19.54 -2.87
N ASN A 97 -12.39 18.81 -3.56
CA ASN A 97 -12.77 17.67 -4.41
C ASN A 97 -12.64 16.30 -3.70
N ILE A 98 -12.54 16.31 -2.37
CA ILE A 98 -12.44 15.10 -1.55
C ILE A 98 -13.45 15.11 -0.40
N LYS A 99 -14.09 13.95 -0.18
CA LYS A 99 -14.98 13.68 0.97
C LYS A 99 -14.47 12.51 1.77
N PHE A 100 -14.86 12.45 3.05
CA PHE A 100 -14.43 11.38 3.96
C PHE A 100 -15.61 10.82 4.74
N HIS A 101 -15.72 9.49 4.83
CA HIS A 101 -16.77 8.82 5.58
C HIS A 101 -16.21 7.68 6.43
N VAL A 102 -16.86 7.44 7.57
CA VAL A 102 -16.55 6.30 8.43
C VAL A 102 -17.18 5.05 7.83
N ALA A 103 -16.34 4.05 7.52
CA ALA A 103 -16.81 2.77 6.98
C ALA A 103 -15.92 1.60 7.42
N ASN A 104 -16.53 0.43 7.60
CA ASN A 104 -15.81 -0.80 7.86
C ASN A 104 -15.71 -1.63 6.57
N LEU A 105 -14.51 -1.83 6.06
CA LEU A 105 -14.25 -2.55 4.81
C LEU A 105 -14.63 -4.04 4.88
N LEU A 106 -14.84 -4.61 6.07
CA LEU A 106 -15.37 -5.96 6.24
C LEU A 106 -16.91 -6.03 6.09
N LYS A 107 -17.57 -4.88 5.93
CA LYS A 107 -18.98 -4.77 5.60
C LYS A 107 -19.14 -4.30 4.15
N LYS A 108 -20.29 -4.61 3.55
CA LYS A 108 -20.63 -4.07 2.23
C LYS A 108 -20.54 -2.54 2.25
N ILE A 109 -19.87 -1.97 1.26
CA ILE A 109 -19.80 -0.52 1.10
C ILE A 109 -21.16 -0.08 0.54
N ASP A 110 -21.89 0.69 1.34
CA ASP A 110 -23.18 1.25 0.93
C ASP A 110 -22.94 2.51 0.09
N SER A 111 -22.70 2.30 -1.20
CA SER A 111 -22.52 3.37 -2.18
C SER A 111 -23.25 3.00 -3.46
N LYS A 112 -24.15 3.91 -3.91
CA LYS A 112 -24.72 3.84 -5.26
C LYS A 112 -23.70 4.25 -6.32
N GLN A 113 -22.70 5.05 -5.94
CA GLN A 113 -21.63 5.48 -6.82
C GLN A 113 -20.63 4.35 -7.03
N LYS A 114 -20.20 4.17 -8.27
CA LYS A 114 -19.05 3.33 -8.64
C LYS A 114 -17.81 4.19 -8.83
N PHE A 115 -16.64 3.57 -8.74
CA PHE A 115 -15.36 4.25 -8.79
C PHE A 115 -14.51 3.72 -9.95
N ASP A 116 -13.96 4.63 -10.74
CA ASP A 116 -13.02 4.30 -11.82
C ASP A 116 -11.72 3.72 -11.24
N VAL A 117 -11.33 4.20 -10.05
CA VAL A 117 -10.13 3.76 -9.35
C VAL A 117 -10.45 3.47 -7.89
N VAL A 118 -10.03 2.31 -7.43
CA VAL A 118 -10.09 1.93 -6.01
C VAL A 118 -8.67 1.75 -5.50
N LEU A 119 -8.35 2.43 -4.40
CA LEU A 119 -7.06 2.34 -3.71
C LEU A 119 -7.25 1.59 -2.39
N SER A 120 -6.27 0.76 -2.01
CA SER A 120 -6.15 0.23 -0.65
C SER A 120 -4.66 0.12 -0.29
N MET A 121 -4.11 1.20 0.23
CA MET A 121 -2.68 1.39 0.37
C MET A 121 -2.24 1.16 1.82
N GLY A 122 -1.77 -0.07 2.10
CA GLY A 122 -1.32 -0.40 3.46
C GLY A 122 -2.45 -0.77 4.42
N VAL A 123 -3.52 -1.44 3.94
CA VAL A 123 -4.75 -1.65 4.72
C VAL A 123 -5.18 -3.11 4.78
N LEU A 124 -5.29 -3.80 3.64
CA LEU A 124 -5.87 -5.15 3.60
C LEU A 124 -5.15 -6.15 4.52
N HIS A 125 -3.85 -6.01 4.66
CA HIS A 125 -3.02 -6.88 5.51
C HIS A 125 -3.27 -6.68 7.03
N HIS A 126 -4.04 -5.67 7.42
CA HIS A 126 -4.48 -5.43 8.79
C HIS A 126 -5.92 -5.88 9.06
N LEU A 127 -6.65 -6.30 8.03
CA LEU A 127 -8.01 -6.82 8.21
C LEU A 127 -8.00 -8.25 8.76
N SER A 128 -8.99 -8.59 9.56
CA SER A 128 -9.18 -9.97 10.05
C SER A 128 -9.52 -10.94 8.91
N ASN A 129 -10.06 -10.42 7.80
CA ASN A 129 -10.34 -11.19 6.58
C ASN A 129 -10.04 -10.31 5.35
N PRO A 130 -8.80 -10.37 4.82
CA PRO A 130 -8.39 -9.60 3.65
C PRO A 130 -9.21 -9.91 2.39
N ASP A 131 -9.55 -11.18 2.15
CA ASP A 131 -10.34 -11.63 0.99
C ASP A 131 -11.71 -10.95 0.99
N LYS A 132 -12.39 -10.94 2.15
CA LYS A 132 -13.68 -10.26 2.32
C LYS A 132 -13.55 -8.75 2.13
N GLY A 133 -12.49 -8.15 2.69
CA GLY A 133 -12.19 -6.73 2.50
C GLY A 133 -12.00 -6.38 1.03
N LEU A 134 -11.19 -7.15 0.32
CA LEU A 134 -10.96 -6.99 -1.11
C LEU A 134 -12.27 -7.12 -1.91
N LYS A 135 -13.06 -8.16 -1.66
CA LYS A 135 -14.36 -8.34 -2.31
C LYS A 135 -15.30 -7.14 -2.12
N ASN A 136 -15.36 -6.59 -0.90
CA ASN A 136 -16.21 -5.44 -0.60
C ASN A 136 -15.75 -4.17 -1.31
N ILE A 137 -14.46 -3.86 -1.36
CA ILE A 137 -13.97 -2.68 -2.08
C ILE A 137 -14.12 -2.82 -3.60
N LEU A 138 -13.99 -4.04 -4.15
CA LEU A 138 -14.20 -4.31 -5.57
C LEU A 138 -15.68 -4.27 -5.95
N SER A 139 -16.61 -4.46 -5.01
CA SER A 139 -18.04 -4.37 -5.30
C SER A 139 -18.49 -2.98 -5.77
N VAL A 140 -17.69 -1.94 -5.52
CA VAL A 140 -17.94 -0.56 -5.96
C VAL A 140 -17.01 -0.11 -7.08
N LEU A 141 -16.18 -1.02 -7.63
CA LEU A 141 -15.32 -0.74 -8.78
C LEU A 141 -16.16 -0.70 -10.07
N GLU A 142 -15.86 0.24 -10.96
CA GLU A 142 -16.46 0.33 -12.29
C GLU A 142 -16.04 -0.86 -13.18
N LYS A 143 -16.89 -1.14 -14.21
CA LYS A 143 -16.59 -2.19 -15.21
C LYS A 143 -15.31 -1.90 -16.02
N ASN A 144 -14.87 -0.65 -16.07
CA ASN A 144 -13.63 -0.18 -16.68
C ASN A 144 -12.70 0.37 -15.59
N GLY A 145 -12.62 -0.32 -14.44
CA GLY A 145 -11.95 0.19 -13.26
C GLY A 145 -10.58 -0.43 -13.01
N ILE A 146 -9.83 0.27 -12.16
CA ILE A 146 -8.47 -0.07 -11.75
C ILE A 146 -8.42 -0.19 -10.24
N LEU A 147 -7.78 -1.25 -9.75
CA LEU A 147 -7.42 -1.43 -8.36
C LEU A 147 -5.94 -1.14 -8.14
N PHE A 148 -5.61 -0.33 -7.14
CA PHE A 148 -4.25 -0.16 -6.61
C PHE A 148 -4.20 -0.72 -5.19
N LEU A 149 -3.29 -1.65 -4.95
CA LEU A 149 -3.02 -2.20 -3.64
C LEU A 149 -1.56 -1.94 -3.22
N TYR A 150 -1.35 -1.70 -1.93
CA TYR A 150 -0.04 -1.83 -1.31
C TYR A 150 -0.13 -2.84 -0.17
N LEU A 151 0.68 -3.89 -0.26
CA LEU A 151 0.73 -5.00 0.70
C LEU A 151 2.14 -5.13 1.28
N TYR A 152 2.24 -5.42 2.57
CA TYR A 152 3.54 -5.62 3.23
C TYR A 152 4.18 -6.93 2.80
N GLY A 153 5.47 -6.86 2.46
CA GLY A 153 6.28 -7.96 1.97
C GLY A 153 6.84 -8.84 3.07
N LYS A 154 6.82 -10.15 2.83
CA LYS A 154 7.24 -11.18 3.79
C LYS A 154 8.75 -11.20 3.97
N LEU A 155 9.52 -11.20 2.87
CA LEU A 155 10.96 -11.36 2.93
C LEU A 155 11.65 -10.14 3.55
N GLY A 156 11.33 -8.93 3.09
CA GLY A 156 11.94 -7.72 3.61
C GLY A 156 11.56 -7.37 5.05
N ALA A 157 10.39 -7.83 5.52
CA ALA A 157 9.95 -7.60 6.89
C ALA A 157 10.61 -8.53 7.92
N HIS A 158 11.42 -9.49 7.51
CA HIS A 158 11.95 -10.56 8.37
C HIS A 158 12.60 -10.04 9.65
N GLN A 159 13.51 -9.06 9.58
CA GLN A 159 14.18 -8.52 10.77
C GLN A 159 13.20 -7.80 11.70
N ARG A 160 12.28 -6.99 11.16
CA ARG A 160 11.23 -6.32 11.92
C ARG A 160 10.35 -7.34 12.65
N MET A 161 9.96 -8.41 11.97
CA MET A 161 9.12 -9.47 12.58
C MET A 161 9.83 -10.23 13.68
N ARG A 162 11.13 -10.47 13.56
CA ARG A 162 11.93 -11.03 14.66
C ARG A 162 11.90 -10.13 15.89
N LYS A 163 12.19 -8.84 15.73
CA LYS A 163 12.12 -7.83 16.81
C LYS A 163 10.71 -7.79 17.42
N LYS A 164 9.66 -7.74 16.59
CA LYS A 164 8.26 -7.80 17.03
C LYS A 164 7.98 -9.06 17.87
N LYS A 165 8.46 -10.22 17.44
CA LYS A 165 8.28 -11.49 18.18
C LYS A 165 8.99 -11.46 19.54
N ILE A 166 10.20 -10.89 19.63
CA ILE A 166 10.93 -10.72 20.90
C ILE A 166 10.08 -9.88 21.86
N ILE A 167 9.62 -8.71 21.45
CA ILE A 167 8.76 -7.84 22.27
C ILE A 167 7.51 -8.58 22.74
N SER A 168 6.84 -9.30 21.83
CA SER A 168 5.64 -10.08 22.15
C SER A 168 5.91 -11.14 23.23
N LEU A 169 7.04 -11.85 23.16
CA LEU A 169 7.43 -12.86 24.15
C LEU A 169 7.76 -12.23 25.50
N LEU A 170 8.49 -11.12 25.53
CA LEU A 170 8.79 -10.38 26.76
C LEU A 170 7.51 -9.90 27.46
N LEU A 171 6.50 -9.49 26.68
CA LEU A 171 5.18 -9.12 27.17
C LEU A 171 4.26 -10.34 27.45
N LYS A 172 4.79 -11.57 27.43
CA LYS A 172 4.04 -12.81 27.64
C LYS A 172 2.82 -12.93 26.71
N ASN A 173 2.99 -12.46 25.45
CA ASN A 173 1.94 -12.38 24.42
C ASN A 173 0.70 -11.53 24.81
N LYS A 174 0.82 -10.67 25.82
CA LYS A 174 -0.23 -9.72 26.21
C LYS A 174 -0.03 -8.39 25.50
N THR A 175 -1.13 -7.74 25.10
CA THR A 175 -1.08 -6.41 24.52
C THR A 175 -0.93 -5.37 25.63
N ASN A 176 0.25 -4.79 25.73
CA ASN A 176 0.55 -3.64 26.59
C ASN A 176 1.38 -2.63 25.80
N TYR A 177 0.74 -1.59 25.29
CA TYR A 177 1.39 -0.61 24.43
C TYR A 177 2.43 0.23 25.17
N GLU A 178 2.16 0.61 26.42
CA GLU A 178 3.06 1.49 27.20
C GLU A 178 4.36 0.78 27.51
N GLU A 179 4.26 -0.43 28.03
CA GLU A 179 5.43 -1.25 28.32
C GLU A 179 6.17 -1.68 27.03
N GLY A 180 5.39 -2.04 25.98
CA GLY A 180 5.98 -2.40 24.69
C GLY A 180 6.76 -1.25 24.05
N ILE A 181 6.28 0.00 24.14
CA ILE A 181 7.01 1.18 23.68
C ILE A 181 8.33 1.36 24.44
N LYS A 182 8.30 1.21 25.78
CA LYS A 182 9.52 1.28 26.61
C LYS A 182 10.53 0.23 26.20
N LEU A 183 10.13 -1.04 26.11
CA LEU A 183 11.00 -2.14 25.68
C LEU A 183 11.60 -1.91 24.29
N VAL A 184 10.81 -1.44 23.33
CA VAL A 184 11.32 -1.13 21.98
C VAL A 184 12.41 -0.06 22.02
N LYS A 185 12.23 1.00 22.84
CA LYS A 185 13.21 2.09 23.00
C LYS A 185 14.47 1.61 23.75
N GLU A 186 14.32 0.93 24.86
CA GLU A 186 15.44 0.41 25.68
C GLU A 186 16.31 -0.59 24.88
N MET A 187 15.68 -1.45 24.06
CA MET A 187 16.38 -2.38 23.18
C MET A 187 16.89 -1.73 21.90
N LYS A 188 16.71 -0.43 21.71
CA LYS A 188 17.10 0.33 20.50
C LYS A 188 16.53 -0.29 19.21
N PHE A 189 15.32 -0.84 19.27
CA PHE A 189 14.62 -1.38 18.10
C PHE A 189 13.93 -0.29 17.28
N ASP A 190 13.77 0.90 17.83
CA ASP A 190 13.17 2.08 17.21
C ASP A 190 14.08 2.81 16.20
N THR A 191 15.25 2.28 15.95
CA THR A 191 16.09 2.67 14.82
C THR A 191 15.46 2.12 13.54
N PHE A 192 14.62 2.94 12.88
CA PHE A 192 13.94 2.54 11.67
C PHE A 192 14.89 2.60 10.47
N GLU A 193 15.32 1.43 9.99
CA GLU A 193 16.22 1.27 8.85
C GLU A 193 15.54 1.59 7.50
N TYR A 194 14.28 2.04 7.51
CA TYR A 194 13.41 2.05 6.33
C TYR A 194 13.09 3.45 5.79
N GLY A 195 14.00 4.41 5.88
CA GLY A 195 13.82 5.70 5.20
C GLY A 195 12.51 6.43 5.53
N TRP A 196 11.94 6.14 6.67
CA TRP A 196 10.74 6.79 7.16
C TRP A 196 11.18 8.13 7.73
N ASP A 197 10.82 9.22 7.06
CA ASP A 197 10.99 10.56 7.59
C ASP A 197 10.05 10.77 8.78
N ILE A 198 10.49 10.33 9.93
CA ILE A 198 9.80 10.52 11.19
C ILE A 198 10.43 11.72 11.87
N ASP A 199 9.62 12.63 12.37
CA ASP A 199 10.13 13.63 13.31
C ASP A 199 10.42 12.94 14.65
N TYR A 200 11.64 12.44 14.78
CA TYR A 200 12.12 11.79 16.02
C TYR A 200 12.10 12.72 17.25
N LYS A 201 11.94 14.01 17.06
CA LYS A 201 11.74 14.96 18.16
C LYS A 201 10.30 14.96 18.69
N ASN A 202 9.34 14.46 17.88
CA ASN A 202 7.95 14.31 18.29
C ASN A 202 7.71 12.92 18.87
N GLU A 203 7.70 12.81 20.20
CA GLU A 203 7.49 11.55 20.91
C GLU A 203 6.15 10.86 20.59
N LEU A 204 5.09 11.61 20.34
CA LEU A 204 3.80 11.03 19.97
C LEU A 204 3.84 10.40 18.57
N GLU A 205 4.50 11.06 17.62
CA GLU A 205 4.71 10.50 16.28
C GLU A 205 5.58 9.24 16.35
N LYS A 206 6.70 9.31 17.06
CA LYS A 206 7.61 8.18 17.29
C LYS A 206 6.87 6.99 17.91
N ASN A 207 6.07 7.23 18.95
CA ASN A 207 5.28 6.18 19.60
C ASN A 207 4.23 5.57 18.66
N SER A 208 3.57 6.37 17.81
CA SER A 208 2.62 5.85 16.83
C SER A 208 3.29 4.94 15.81
N VAL A 209 4.50 5.28 15.37
CA VAL A 209 5.30 4.42 14.47
C VAL A 209 5.77 3.15 15.16
N ILE A 210 6.26 3.23 16.41
CA ILE A 210 6.65 2.05 17.20
C ILE A 210 5.47 1.08 17.33
N VAL A 211 4.29 1.60 17.64
CA VAL A 211 3.09 0.78 17.80
C VAL A 211 2.70 0.12 16.49
N ASP A 212 2.69 0.86 15.39
CA ASP A 212 2.39 0.32 14.07
C ASP A 212 3.39 -0.76 13.64
N ALA A 213 4.69 -0.52 13.85
CA ALA A 213 5.76 -1.42 13.41
C ALA A 213 5.92 -2.68 14.29
N TYR A 214 5.82 -2.56 15.61
CA TYR A 214 6.21 -3.62 16.56
C TYR A 214 5.10 -4.15 17.46
N LEU A 215 4.01 -3.39 17.64
CA LEU A 215 2.93 -3.73 18.58
C LEU A 215 1.59 -3.89 17.89
N HIS A 216 1.55 -3.83 16.55
CA HIS A 216 0.33 -4.03 15.78
C HIS A 216 -0.28 -5.41 16.05
N THR A 217 -1.56 -5.45 16.39
CA THR A 217 -2.25 -6.67 16.87
C THR A 217 -2.62 -7.62 15.74
N ASN A 218 -2.70 -7.15 14.49
CA ASN A 218 -3.03 -7.98 13.34
C ASN A 218 -2.29 -7.51 12.09
N GLU A 219 -1.41 -8.33 11.57
CA GLU A 219 -0.63 -8.04 10.39
C GLU A 219 -0.34 -9.33 9.63
N LYS A 220 -0.77 -9.41 8.39
CA LYS A 220 -0.44 -10.47 7.44
C LYS A 220 0.63 -9.98 6.48
N LEU A 221 1.69 -10.74 6.28
CA LEU A 221 2.73 -10.45 5.30
C LEU A 221 2.53 -11.32 4.06
N TYR A 222 2.86 -10.76 2.91
CA TYR A 222 2.63 -11.37 1.61
C TYR A 222 3.95 -11.66 0.89
N GLY A 223 4.11 -12.88 0.39
CA GLY A 223 4.99 -13.19 -0.71
C GLY A 223 4.23 -13.11 -2.03
N PHE A 224 4.94 -13.30 -3.15
CA PHE A 224 4.30 -13.26 -4.47
C PHE A 224 3.17 -14.30 -4.59
N ASP A 225 3.37 -15.53 -4.09
CA ASP A 225 2.34 -16.58 -4.14
C ASP A 225 1.10 -16.24 -3.31
N ASP A 226 1.27 -15.54 -2.18
CA ASP A 226 0.14 -15.05 -1.38
C ASP A 226 -0.65 -13.99 -2.14
N ILE A 227 0.05 -13.09 -2.86
CA ILE A 227 -0.57 -12.07 -3.71
C ILE A 227 -1.31 -12.72 -4.87
N ASP A 228 -0.68 -13.68 -5.57
CA ASP A 228 -1.32 -14.42 -6.65
C ASP A 228 -2.61 -15.07 -6.17
N THR A 229 -2.56 -15.80 -5.03
CA THR A 229 -3.73 -16.43 -4.43
C THR A 229 -4.85 -15.44 -4.10
N LEU A 230 -4.50 -14.27 -3.53
CA LEU A 230 -5.47 -13.21 -3.21
C LEU A 230 -6.13 -12.67 -4.48
N MET A 231 -5.33 -12.41 -5.51
CA MET A 231 -5.80 -11.81 -6.76
C MET A 231 -6.62 -12.80 -7.61
N GLN A 232 -6.27 -14.09 -7.64
CA GLN A 232 -7.06 -15.13 -8.30
C GLN A 232 -8.49 -15.21 -7.76
N LYS A 233 -8.69 -14.93 -6.46
CA LYS A 233 -10.01 -14.91 -5.81
C LYS A 233 -10.75 -13.57 -5.93
N SER A 234 -10.12 -12.56 -6.51
CA SER A 234 -10.67 -11.19 -6.52
C SER A 234 -11.85 -11.01 -7.47
N GLY A 235 -11.94 -11.80 -8.53
CA GLY A 235 -12.89 -11.62 -9.64
C GLY A 235 -12.44 -10.55 -10.66
N LEU A 236 -11.23 -10.01 -10.55
CA LEU A 236 -10.62 -9.17 -11.57
C LEU A 236 -10.14 -10.04 -12.76
N PHE A 237 -9.93 -9.41 -13.91
CA PHE A 237 -9.38 -10.11 -15.09
C PHE A 237 -7.94 -10.54 -14.88
N GLY A 238 -7.19 -9.78 -14.05
CA GLY A 238 -5.84 -10.09 -13.67
C GLY A 238 -5.14 -8.91 -13.02
N TYR A 239 -3.84 -9.04 -12.80
CA TYR A 239 -3.03 -8.07 -12.08
C TYR A 239 -1.59 -8.02 -12.59
N ALA A 240 -0.86 -6.98 -12.18
CA ALA A 240 0.59 -6.87 -12.35
C ALA A 240 1.24 -6.35 -11.06
N ILE A 241 2.43 -6.85 -10.75
CA ILE A 241 3.31 -6.19 -9.76
C ILE A 241 3.86 -4.94 -10.42
N PHE A 242 3.36 -3.79 -10.01
CA PHE A 242 3.73 -2.50 -10.57
C PHE A 242 5.03 -1.96 -9.99
N GLY A 243 5.29 -2.25 -8.73
CA GLY A 243 6.52 -1.88 -8.04
C GLY A 243 6.72 -2.63 -6.74
N ILE A 244 7.94 -2.57 -6.22
CA ILE A 244 8.33 -3.14 -4.95
C ILE A 244 8.98 -2.07 -4.08
N THR A 245 8.83 -2.19 -2.76
CA THR A 245 9.53 -1.38 -1.78
C THR A 245 10.64 -2.21 -1.14
N THR A 246 11.86 -1.69 -1.09
CA THR A 246 13.00 -2.36 -0.47
C THR A 246 13.53 -1.55 0.72
N LYS A 247 14.51 -2.09 1.46
CA LYS A 247 15.15 -1.40 2.59
C LYS A 247 15.80 -0.08 2.19
N THR A 248 16.33 -0.01 0.98
CA THR A 248 17.13 1.13 0.51
C THR A 248 16.35 2.09 -0.38
N GLN A 249 15.18 1.68 -0.88
CA GLN A 249 14.38 2.46 -1.83
C GLN A 249 12.89 2.35 -1.53
N GLY A 250 12.19 3.48 -1.53
CA GLY A 250 10.76 3.54 -1.23
C GLY A 250 9.91 2.81 -2.26
N LEU A 251 10.05 3.14 -3.56
CA LEU A 251 9.34 2.45 -4.64
C LEU A 251 10.32 2.15 -5.77
N LEU A 252 10.52 0.85 -6.01
CA LEU A 252 11.39 0.34 -7.06
C LEU A 252 10.53 -0.40 -8.09
N PHE A 253 10.62 0.02 -9.36
CA PHE A 253 9.88 -0.65 -10.43
C PHE A 253 10.61 -1.89 -10.93
N THR A 254 9.86 -2.90 -11.31
CA THR A 254 10.42 -4.18 -11.79
C THR A 254 11.02 -4.08 -13.19
N THR A 255 10.76 -2.99 -13.92
CA THR A 255 11.34 -2.74 -15.24
C THR A 255 11.76 -1.27 -15.38
N LYS A 256 12.78 -1.02 -16.21
CA LYS A 256 13.21 0.34 -16.53
C LYS A 256 12.11 1.09 -17.25
N ILE A 257 11.81 2.29 -16.77
CA ILE A 257 10.82 3.17 -17.35
C ILE A 257 11.54 4.30 -18.07
N ASN A 258 11.26 4.48 -19.35
CA ASN A 258 11.68 5.66 -20.09
C ASN A 258 10.73 6.82 -19.77
N SER A 259 10.98 7.50 -18.67
CA SER A 259 10.29 8.76 -18.39
C SER A 259 10.97 9.88 -19.17
N LYS A 260 10.37 10.35 -20.25
CA LYS A 260 10.67 11.66 -20.81
C LYS A 260 10.12 12.72 -19.86
N GLY A 261 10.86 13.02 -18.76
CA GLY A 261 10.41 14.00 -17.79
C GLY A 261 11.32 14.13 -16.57
N LYS A 262 11.00 15.06 -15.70
CA LYS A 262 11.77 15.40 -14.47
C LYS A 262 11.74 14.33 -13.38
N LEU A 263 11.00 13.23 -13.55
CA LEU A 263 10.84 12.18 -12.56
C LEU A 263 11.91 11.09 -12.77
N LYS A 264 12.88 11.01 -11.89
CA LYS A 264 13.80 9.85 -11.84
C LYS A 264 13.07 8.69 -11.16
N ILE A 265 12.82 7.63 -11.92
CA ILE A 265 12.14 6.43 -11.43
C ILE A 265 13.20 5.33 -11.23
N PRO A 266 13.47 4.91 -10.00
CA PRO A 266 14.35 3.79 -9.75
C PRO A 266 13.70 2.49 -10.26
N TYR A 267 14.51 1.57 -10.78
CA TYR A 267 14.03 0.27 -11.27
C TYR A 267 14.92 -0.87 -10.76
N SER A 268 14.34 -2.05 -10.67
CA SER A 268 15.08 -3.26 -10.36
C SER A 268 15.87 -3.73 -11.57
N ASP A 269 17.17 -3.91 -11.41
CA ASP A 269 18.05 -4.40 -12.47
C ASP A 269 18.46 -5.84 -12.19
N ILE A 270 17.72 -6.78 -12.76
CA ILE A 270 17.99 -8.21 -12.59
C ILE A 270 19.38 -8.63 -13.10
N ASN A 271 19.98 -7.88 -14.04
CA ASN A 271 21.30 -8.17 -14.56
C ASN A 271 22.39 -8.02 -13.49
N LYS A 272 22.15 -7.23 -12.44
CA LYS A 272 23.07 -7.14 -11.29
C LYS A 272 23.17 -8.44 -10.51
N PHE A 273 22.16 -9.28 -10.55
CA PHE A 273 22.11 -10.56 -9.86
C PHE A 273 22.38 -11.74 -10.80
N LEU A 274 21.85 -11.69 -12.01
CA LEU A 274 22.04 -12.71 -13.04
C LEU A 274 23.17 -12.30 -13.98
N SER A 275 24.41 -12.33 -13.48
CA SER A 275 25.62 -11.93 -14.26
C SER A 275 25.94 -12.89 -15.43
N SER A 276 25.49 -14.14 -15.36
CA SER A 276 25.70 -15.15 -16.39
C SER A 276 24.73 -14.98 -17.57
N LYS A 277 25.24 -14.91 -18.79
CA LYS A 277 24.43 -14.93 -20.02
C LYS A 277 23.50 -16.13 -20.09
N ARG A 278 23.94 -17.29 -19.60
CA ARG A 278 23.14 -18.51 -19.53
C ARG A 278 21.97 -18.36 -18.55
N ALA A 279 22.22 -17.82 -17.34
CA ALA A 279 21.18 -17.56 -16.36
C ALA A 279 20.13 -16.56 -16.88
N LEU A 280 20.58 -15.48 -17.55
CA LEU A 280 19.68 -14.50 -18.19
C LEU A 280 18.81 -15.13 -19.29
N LYS A 281 19.37 -16.05 -20.09
CA LYS A 281 18.60 -16.79 -21.10
C LYS A 281 17.48 -17.60 -20.45
N TYR A 282 17.78 -18.35 -19.37
CA TYR A 282 16.77 -19.10 -18.63
C TYR A 282 15.74 -18.17 -17.99
N PHE A 283 16.17 -17.11 -17.31
CA PHE A 283 15.24 -16.13 -16.73
C PHE A 283 14.28 -15.57 -17.79
N ASN A 284 14.78 -15.19 -18.94
CA ASN A 284 13.95 -14.63 -20.02
C ASN A 284 12.93 -15.60 -20.59
N SER A 285 13.20 -16.92 -20.56
CA SER A 285 12.29 -17.97 -21.02
C SER A 285 11.21 -18.33 -19.99
N LEU A 286 11.35 -17.90 -18.74
CA LEU A 286 10.34 -18.17 -17.70
C LEU A 286 9.03 -17.40 -17.95
N ASP A 287 7.94 -17.97 -17.47
CA ASP A 287 6.68 -17.26 -17.35
C ASP A 287 6.78 -16.09 -16.34
N ILE A 288 5.81 -15.18 -16.36
CA ILE A 288 5.84 -13.98 -15.53
C ILE A 288 5.79 -14.29 -14.02
N LYS A 289 5.08 -15.34 -13.59
CA LYS A 289 4.99 -15.72 -12.17
C LYS A 289 6.36 -16.13 -11.64
N ASN A 290 7.07 -16.97 -12.37
CA ASN A 290 8.42 -17.40 -11.99
C ASN A 290 9.43 -16.25 -12.04
N LYS A 291 9.32 -15.31 -13.00
CA LYS A 291 10.12 -14.08 -13.00
C LYS A 291 9.89 -13.24 -11.76
N CYS A 292 8.63 -13.05 -11.35
CA CYS A 292 8.29 -12.32 -10.13
C CYS A 292 8.86 -12.97 -8.87
N LYS A 293 8.83 -14.31 -8.77
CA LYS A 293 9.43 -15.06 -7.65
C LYS A 293 10.95 -14.85 -7.57
N ILE A 294 11.64 -14.88 -8.71
CA ILE A 294 13.08 -14.63 -8.75
C ILE A 294 13.39 -13.19 -8.30
N ILE A 295 12.64 -12.21 -8.79
CA ILE A 295 12.79 -10.80 -8.38
C ILE A 295 12.53 -10.64 -6.89
N GLU A 296 11.52 -11.30 -6.35
CA GLU A 296 11.21 -11.33 -4.92
C GLU A 296 12.39 -11.83 -4.08
N LEU A 297 12.99 -12.96 -4.49
CA LEU A 297 14.12 -13.56 -3.79
C LEU A 297 15.37 -12.66 -3.78
N PHE A 298 15.63 -11.96 -4.88
CA PHE A 298 16.80 -11.08 -4.96
C PHE A 298 16.62 -9.75 -4.23
N TYR A 299 15.41 -9.18 -4.25
CA TYR A 299 15.18 -7.85 -3.69
C TYR A 299 14.60 -7.88 -2.28
N GLU A 300 14.13 -9.03 -1.81
CA GLU A 300 13.51 -9.19 -0.48
C GLU A 300 12.55 -8.03 -0.14
N PRO A 301 11.46 -7.82 -0.91
CA PRO A 301 10.65 -6.62 -0.76
C PRO A 301 10.03 -6.50 0.64
N ASN A 302 10.03 -5.27 1.16
CA ASN A 302 9.22 -4.89 2.32
C ASN A 302 7.75 -4.69 1.96
N GLY A 303 7.46 -4.49 0.68
CA GLY A 303 6.10 -4.31 0.19
C GLY A 303 5.99 -4.36 -1.32
N TYR A 304 4.75 -4.53 -1.76
CA TYR A 304 4.39 -4.63 -3.17
C TYR A 304 3.30 -3.63 -3.51
N THR A 305 3.50 -2.91 -4.61
CA THR A 305 2.43 -2.18 -5.28
C THR A 305 1.86 -3.06 -6.38
N VAL A 306 0.59 -3.43 -6.23
CA VAL A 306 -0.13 -4.31 -7.16
C VAL A 306 -1.20 -3.49 -7.88
N ILE A 307 -1.29 -3.64 -9.20
CA ILE A 307 -2.37 -3.09 -10.00
C ILE A 307 -3.24 -4.22 -10.49
N GLY A 308 -4.51 -4.19 -10.12
CA GLY A 308 -5.54 -5.11 -10.61
C GLY A 308 -6.42 -4.44 -11.67
N LEU A 309 -6.77 -5.17 -12.72
CA LEU A 309 -7.54 -4.65 -13.84
C LEU A 309 -8.79 -5.46 -14.09
N THR A 310 -9.88 -4.76 -14.41
CA THR A 310 -11.03 -5.37 -15.06
C THR A 310 -10.70 -5.70 -16.52
N LYS A 311 -11.46 -6.63 -17.14
CA LYS A 311 -11.25 -7.01 -18.55
C LYS A 311 -11.32 -5.81 -19.49
N LYS A 312 -12.32 -4.97 -19.33
CA LYS A 312 -12.53 -3.79 -20.18
C LYS A 312 -11.39 -2.79 -20.05
N MET A 313 -10.86 -2.59 -18.83
CA MET A 313 -9.70 -1.72 -18.62
C MET A 313 -8.44 -2.31 -19.26
N TYR A 314 -8.20 -3.61 -19.10
CA TYR A 314 -7.07 -4.29 -19.73
C TYR A 314 -7.10 -4.16 -21.27
N ASP A 315 -8.27 -4.34 -21.88
CA ASP A 315 -8.44 -4.25 -23.34
C ASP A 315 -8.18 -2.83 -23.88
N SER A 316 -8.48 -1.80 -23.07
CA SER A 316 -8.25 -0.40 -23.43
C SER A 316 -6.77 0.03 -23.39
N MET A 317 -5.89 -0.76 -22.75
CA MET A 317 -4.47 -0.45 -22.67
C MET A 317 -3.74 -0.82 -23.96
N GLY A 318 -2.76 -0.01 -24.37
CA GLY A 318 -1.89 -0.29 -25.53
C GLY A 318 -1.08 -1.59 -25.36
N THR A 319 -0.79 -2.28 -26.44
CA THR A 319 -0.07 -3.58 -26.46
C THR A 319 1.33 -3.49 -25.88
N ASN A 320 2.05 -2.38 -26.08
CA ASN A 320 3.41 -2.15 -25.59
C ASN A 320 3.45 -1.57 -24.15
N ASN A 321 2.37 -1.75 -23.40
CA ASN A 321 2.26 -1.28 -22.04
C ASN A 321 2.98 -2.21 -21.06
N ARG A 322 3.77 -1.66 -20.13
CA ARG A 322 4.52 -2.43 -19.13
C ARG A 322 3.61 -3.31 -18.27
N ILE A 323 2.42 -2.84 -17.92
CA ILE A 323 1.45 -3.63 -17.13
C ILE A 323 1.05 -4.87 -17.94
N ARG A 324 0.76 -4.73 -19.25
CA ARG A 324 0.41 -5.89 -20.10
C ARG A 324 1.57 -6.88 -20.25
N GLN A 325 2.80 -6.40 -20.33
CA GLN A 325 4.00 -7.25 -20.42
C GLN A 325 4.25 -8.07 -19.14
N ASN A 326 3.84 -7.54 -17.98
CA ASN A 326 4.01 -8.17 -16.68
C ASN A 326 2.68 -8.69 -16.08
N PHE A 327 1.67 -8.87 -16.90
CA PHE A 327 0.32 -9.19 -16.47
C PHE A 327 0.14 -10.66 -16.16
N VAL A 328 -0.41 -10.94 -14.99
CA VAL A 328 -0.86 -12.27 -14.56
C VAL A 328 -2.37 -12.30 -14.69
N LYS A 329 -2.88 -13.22 -15.49
CA LYS A 329 -4.32 -13.43 -15.66
C LYS A 329 -4.88 -14.21 -14.47
N CYS A 330 -6.03 -13.78 -13.95
CA CYS A 330 -6.80 -14.50 -12.92
C CYS A 330 -7.73 -15.54 -13.50
#